data_1b1890d16db636f72ce584201ab8799d
#
_entry.id   1b1890d16db636f72ce584201ab8799d
#
_cell.length_a   1.000
_cell.length_b   1.000
_cell.length_c   1.000
_cell.angle_alpha   90.00
_cell.angle_beta   90.00
_cell.angle_gamma   90.00
#
_symmetry.space_group_name_H-M   'P 1'
#
loop_
_entity.id
_entity.type
_entity.pdbx_description
1 polymer ?
#
loop_
_entity_poly.entity_id
_entity_poly.type
_entity_poly.pdbx_seq_one_letter_code
_entity_poly.pdbx_strand_id
1 'polypeptide(L)'
;QYPDIKYLDRPTEGQLEQMLSVTLSTLSEYPDLDAVHAPSDSPARGIATALQQRGRWKKVGEDGHVIFVNIDGEPIALKWIQEGYMDACISQDPIAYGEIAVEMIVKHALKGEAVPIGAYENPKYFWEKGEIVEGATGPTLIIPAFVIDGENAGDPRHWGAVAEKDWGIPYT
;
A
#
# COMPACT_ATOMS: atom_id res chain seq x y z
N GLN A 1 -11.79 -1.16 -19.56
CA GLN A 1 -11.07 0.03 -20.02
C GLN A 1 -9.84 -0.34 -20.87
N TYR A 2 -9.23 -1.50 -20.65
CA TYR A 2 -8.03 -1.98 -21.36
C TYR A 2 -8.31 -3.39 -21.88
N PRO A 3 -8.98 -3.53 -23.04
CA PRO A 3 -9.49 -4.83 -23.53
C PRO A 3 -8.39 -5.81 -23.90
N ASP A 4 -7.19 -5.34 -24.13
CA ASP A 4 -6.04 -6.17 -24.51
C ASP A 4 -5.29 -6.77 -23.31
N ILE A 5 -5.62 -6.37 -22.09
CA ILE A 5 -5.04 -6.96 -20.88
C ILE A 5 -5.71 -8.30 -20.57
N LYS A 6 -4.91 -9.37 -20.58
CA LYS A 6 -5.33 -10.68 -20.09
C LYS A 6 -5.21 -10.70 -18.55
N TYR A 7 -6.33 -10.64 -17.88
CA TYR A 7 -6.40 -10.70 -16.44
C TYR A 7 -6.49 -12.14 -15.92
N LEU A 8 -5.64 -12.49 -14.97
CA LEU A 8 -5.63 -13.78 -14.29
C LEU A 8 -5.95 -13.55 -12.80
N ASP A 9 -7.12 -13.98 -12.36
CA ASP A 9 -7.49 -13.98 -10.95
C ASP A 9 -7.04 -15.28 -10.29
N ARG A 10 -6.31 -15.16 -9.17
CA ARG A 10 -5.73 -16.27 -8.42
C ARG A 10 -5.94 -16.05 -6.92
N PRO A 11 -6.99 -16.61 -6.33
CA PRO A 11 -7.27 -16.45 -4.91
C PRO A 11 -6.15 -17.03 -4.04
N THR A 12 -5.75 -16.29 -3.02
CA THR A 12 -4.67 -16.64 -2.08
C THR A 12 -5.08 -16.43 -0.63
N GLU A 13 -6.33 -16.05 -0.38
CA GLU A 13 -6.90 -15.80 0.94
C GLU A 13 -6.04 -14.87 1.83
N GLY A 14 -5.20 -14.01 1.20
CA GLY A 14 -4.29 -13.13 1.90
C GLY A 14 -3.15 -13.85 2.66
N GLN A 15 -2.89 -15.12 2.36
CA GLN A 15 -1.85 -15.91 3.02
C GLN A 15 -0.54 -15.87 2.24
N LEU A 16 0.57 -15.60 2.94
CA LEU A 16 1.90 -15.49 2.33
C LEU A 16 2.31 -16.77 1.60
N GLU A 17 2.14 -17.93 2.22
CA GLU A 17 2.51 -19.21 1.65
C GLU A 17 1.66 -19.57 0.41
N GLN A 18 0.40 -19.22 0.43
CA GLN A 18 -0.48 -19.39 -0.75
C GLN A 18 -0.07 -18.42 -1.85
N MET A 19 0.22 -17.16 -1.52
CA MET A 19 0.72 -16.16 -2.47
C MET A 19 2.01 -16.66 -3.15
N LEU A 20 2.96 -17.21 -2.39
CA LEU A 20 4.18 -17.81 -2.91
C LEU A 20 3.87 -18.98 -3.86
N SER A 21 3.09 -19.96 -3.42
CA SER A 21 2.83 -21.18 -4.20
C SER A 21 2.04 -20.90 -5.46
N VAL A 22 1.03 -20.03 -5.38
CA VAL A 22 0.20 -19.62 -6.51
C VAL A 22 1.02 -18.81 -7.51
N THR A 23 1.87 -17.90 -7.05
CA THR A 23 2.75 -17.12 -7.94
C THR A 23 3.76 -18.03 -8.65
N LEU A 24 4.38 -19.00 -7.96
CA LEU A 24 5.27 -19.97 -8.57
C LEU A 24 4.58 -20.80 -9.66
N SER A 25 3.34 -21.24 -9.40
CA SER A 25 2.52 -21.97 -10.37
C SER A 25 2.16 -21.08 -11.57
N THR A 26 1.75 -19.84 -11.32
CA THR A 26 1.41 -18.88 -12.37
C THR A 26 2.61 -18.57 -13.26
N LEU A 27 3.79 -18.34 -12.69
CA LEU A 27 5.03 -18.14 -13.47
C LEU A 27 5.47 -19.36 -14.27
N SER A 28 5.06 -20.57 -13.85
CA SER A 28 5.31 -21.80 -14.61
C SER A 28 4.35 -21.94 -15.78
N GLU A 29 3.09 -21.54 -15.60
CA GLU A 29 2.05 -21.55 -16.64
C GLU A 29 2.22 -20.38 -17.64
N TYR A 30 2.65 -19.21 -17.13
CA TYR A 30 2.85 -17.97 -17.89
C TYR A 30 4.26 -17.42 -17.64
N PRO A 31 5.29 -17.97 -18.32
CA PRO A 31 6.68 -17.52 -18.13
C PRO A 31 6.90 -16.02 -18.48
N ASP A 32 6.09 -15.50 -19.39
CA ASP A 32 6.15 -14.14 -19.91
C ASP A 32 5.17 -13.19 -19.17
N LEU A 33 4.80 -13.52 -17.93
CA LEU A 33 3.92 -12.68 -17.13
C LEU A 33 4.45 -11.24 -17.04
N ASP A 34 3.64 -10.25 -17.43
CA ASP A 34 4.04 -8.85 -17.53
C ASP A 34 3.87 -8.08 -16.20
N ALA A 35 2.83 -8.44 -15.43
CA ALA A 35 2.49 -7.68 -14.22
C ALA A 35 1.89 -8.58 -13.13
N VAL A 36 2.10 -8.19 -11.89
CA VAL A 36 1.49 -8.78 -10.70
C VAL A 36 0.93 -7.70 -9.77
N HIS A 37 -0.16 -8.04 -9.12
CA HIS A 37 -0.78 -7.19 -8.10
C HIS A 37 -1.17 -8.04 -6.89
N ALA A 38 -0.97 -7.50 -5.69
CA ALA A 38 -1.53 -8.02 -4.46
C ALA A 38 -2.35 -6.95 -3.73
N PRO A 39 -3.42 -7.33 -3.01
CA PRO A 39 -4.25 -6.38 -2.28
C PRO A 39 -3.60 -5.87 -0.99
N SER A 40 -2.40 -6.38 -0.63
CA SER A 40 -1.67 -5.97 0.57
C SER A 40 -0.18 -6.30 0.43
N ASP A 41 0.68 -5.48 1.02
CA ASP A 41 2.14 -5.65 0.98
C ASP A 41 2.61 -6.85 1.79
N SER A 42 1.98 -7.15 2.92
CA SER A 42 2.40 -8.25 3.80
C SER A 42 2.38 -9.61 3.10
N PRO A 43 1.29 -10.08 2.47
CA PRO A 43 1.29 -11.33 1.71
C PRO A 43 2.08 -11.23 0.40
N ALA A 44 2.27 -10.03 -0.17
CA ALA A 44 3.02 -9.83 -1.42
C ALA A 44 4.51 -10.22 -1.32
N ARG A 45 5.05 -10.41 -0.12
CA ARG A 45 6.37 -11.02 0.09
C ARG A 45 6.47 -12.42 -0.55
N GLY A 46 5.34 -13.13 -0.62
CA GLY A 46 5.24 -14.39 -1.36
C GLY A 46 5.49 -14.21 -2.86
N ILE A 47 4.94 -13.14 -3.46
CA ILE A 47 5.22 -12.78 -4.87
C ILE A 47 6.70 -12.47 -5.05
N ALA A 48 7.27 -11.58 -4.23
CA ALA A 48 8.68 -11.21 -4.30
C ALA A 48 9.59 -12.46 -4.23
N THR A 49 9.30 -13.36 -3.29
CA THR A 49 10.03 -14.63 -3.15
C THR A 49 9.90 -15.52 -4.39
N ALA A 50 8.71 -15.62 -4.98
CA ALA A 50 8.49 -16.39 -6.20
C ALA A 50 9.25 -15.81 -7.39
N LEU A 51 9.24 -14.48 -7.56
CA LEU A 51 10.00 -13.78 -8.60
C LEU A 51 11.50 -14.00 -8.44
N GLN A 52 12.02 -13.97 -7.19
CA GLN A 52 13.42 -14.28 -6.89
C GLN A 52 13.78 -15.70 -7.27
N GLN A 53 12.98 -16.69 -6.87
CA GLN A 53 13.21 -18.11 -7.19
C GLN A 53 13.17 -18.40 -8.70
N ARG A 54 12.43 -17.61 -9.47
CA ARG A 54 12.32 -17.74 -10.92
C ARG A 54 13.27 -16.84 -11.71
N GLY A 55 14.15 -16.07 -11.03
CA GLY A 55 15.08 -15.13 -11.66
C GLY A 55 14.38 -13.95 -12.34
N ARG A 56 13.12 -13.66 -11.95
CA ARG A 56 12.28 -12.57 -12.47
C ARG A 56 12.24 -11.35 -11.50
N TRP A 57 12.96 -11.38 -10.40
CA TRP A 57 13.15 -10.25 -9.49
C TRP A 57 14.15 -9.28 -10.10
N LYS A 58 13.65 -8.44 -11.02
CA LYS A 58 14.42 -7.49 -11.82
C LYS A 58 14.01 -6.08 -11.47
N LYS A 59 14.91 -5.13 -11.68
CA LYS A 59 14.60 -3.71 -11.45
C LYS A 59 13.77 -3.15 -12.61
N VAL A 60 13.02 -2.12 -12.32
CA VAL A 60 12.29 -1.32 -13.30
C VAL A 60 13.25 -0.89 -14.43
N GLY A 61 12.87 -1.16 -15.67
CA GLY A 61 13.67 -0.88 -16.85
C GLY A 61 14.67 -1.98 -17.24
N GLU A 62 14.86 -3.03 -16.41
CA GLU A 62 15.65 -4.20 -16.82
C GLU A 62 14.81 -5.16 -17.68
N ASP A 63 15.49 -5.85 -18.59
CA ASP A 63 14.84 -6.89 -19.41
C ASP A 63 14.27 -8.00 -18.55
N GLY A 64 13.02 -8.35 -18.79
CA GLY A 64 12.28 -9.34 -18.02
C GLY A 64 11.78 -8.85 -16.67
N HIS A 65 11.78 -7.54 -16.38
CA HIS A 65 11.08 -6.99 -15.23
C HIS A 65 9.59 -7.32 -15.27
N VAL A 66 9.02 -7.64 -14.12
CA VAL A 66 7.58 -7.85 -13.93
C VAL A 66 7.04 -6.64 -13.18
N ILE A 67 6.12 -5.91 -13.78
CA ILE A 67 5.46 -4.78 -13.12
C ILE A 67 4.82 -5.27 -11.82
N PHE A 68 5.23 -4.68 -10.72
CA PHE A 68 4.81 -5.10 -9.38
C PHE A 68 4.17 -3.93 -8.64
N VAL A 69 2.87 -4.06 -8.36
CA VAL A 69 2.07 -3.03 -7.69
C VAL A 69 1.23 -3.63 -6.57
N ASN A 70 1.12 -2.91 -5.46
CA ASN A 70 0.41 -3.38 -4.27
C ASN A 70 -0.42 -2.25 -3.63
N ILE A 71 -0.95 -2.57 -2.45
CA ILE A 71 -1.66 -1.64 -1.56
C ILE A 71 -1.04 -1.75 -0.18
N ASP A 72 -1.01 -0.67 0.56
CA ASP A 72 -0.77 -0.34 1.96
C ASP A 72 0.36 0.68 2.14
N GLY A 73 1.56 0.48 1.60
CA GLY A 73 2.74 1.33 1.84
C GLY A 73 3.51 0.92 3.09
N GLU A 74 3.61 -0.38 3.36
CA GLU A 74 4.45 -0.94 4.44
C GLU A 74 5.94 -0.58 4.26
N PRO A 75 6.76 -0.63 5.34
CA PRO A 75 8.20 -0.39 5.24
C PRO A 75 8.88 -1.18 4.12
N ILE A 76 8.48 -2.45 3.93
CA ILE A 76 9.06 -3.30 2.88
C ILE A 76 8.70 -2.83 1.46
N ALA A 77 7.48 -2.32 1.25
CA ALA A 77 7.08 -1.77 -0.04
C ALA A 77 7.87 -0.50 -0.37
N LEU A 78 8.00 0.43 0.60
CA LEU A 78 8.85 1.62 0.43
C LEU A 78 10.27 1.25 0.04
N LYS A 79 10.85 0.25 0.70
CA LYS A 79 12.18 -0.24 0.39
C LYS A 79 12.27 -0.80 -1.04
N TRP A 80 11.34 -1.65 -1.46
CA TRP A 80 11.36 -2.24 -2.79
C TRP A 80 11.20 -1.19 -3.89
N ILE A 81 10.37 -0.15 -3.66
CA ILE A 81 10.22 0.97 -4.58
C ILE A 81 11.52 1.77 -4.67
N GLN A 82 12.13 2.13 -3.53
CA GLN A 82 13.39 2.88 -3.48
C GLN A 82 14.56 2.11 -4.13
N GLU A 83 14.57 0.78 -3.98
CA GLU A 83 15.57 -0.10 -4.62
C GLU A 83 15.27 -0.37 -6.10
N GLY A 84 14.07 0.01 -6.58
CA GLY A 84 13.62 -0.12 -7.96
C GLY A 84 13.07 -1.50 -8.32
N TYR A 85 12.70 -2.35 -7.36
CA TYR A 85 12.13 -3.67 -7.62
C TYR A 85 10.60 -3.66 -7.71
N MET A 86 9.96 -2.67 -7.15
CA MET A 86 8.51 -2.48 -7.17
C MET A 86 8.19 -1.15 -7.83
N ASP A 87 7.19 -1.12 -8.69
CA ASP A 87 6.85 0.06 -9.49
C ASP A 87 6.08 1.09 -8.68
N ALA A 88 5.09 0.66 -7.93
CA ALA A 88 4.27 1.55 -7.12
C ALA A 88 3.47 0.81 -6.05
N CYS A 89 2.99 1.58 -5.07
CA CYS A 89 2.05 1.14 -4.06
C CYS A 89 0.95 2.20 -3.86
N ILE A 90 -0.28 1.77 -3.60
CA ILE A 90 -1.33 2.69 -3.15
C ILE A 90 -1.30 2.73 -1.62
N SER A 91 -1.09 3.91 -1.05
CA SER A 91 -1.02 4.06 0.40
C SER A 91 -2.38 3.89 1.06
N GLN A 92 -2.39 3.17 2.16
CA GLN A 92 -3.38 3.27 3.24
C GLN A 92 -2.62 3.64 4.51
N ASP A 93 -3.06 4.64 5.27
CA ASP A 93 -2.30 5.19 6.40
C ASP A 93 -2.93 4.78 7.74
N PRO A 94 -2.62 3.58 8.27
CA PRO A 94 -3.19 3.08 9.51
C PRO A 94 -2.77 3.90 10.74
N ILE A 95 -1.61 4.59 10.68
CA ILE A 95 -1.18 5.48 11.75
C ILE A 95 -2.10 6.69 11.82
N ALA A 96 -2.33 7.35 10.69
CA ALA A 96 -3.27 8.47 10.62
C ALA A 96 -4.68 8.04 11.05
N TYR A 97 -5.17 6.88 10.60
CA TYR A 97 -6.50 6.37 10.99
C TYR A 97 -6.62 6.24 12.51
N GLY A 98 -5.63 5.64 13.17
CA GLY A 98 -5.61 5.47 14.62
C GLY A 98 -5.52 6.80 15.37
N GLU A 99 -4.58 7.66 15.02
CA GLU A 99 -4.37 8.94 15.68
C GLU A 99 -5.59 9.86 15.55
N ILE A 100 -6.12 10.00 14.34
CA ILE A 100 -7.29 10.85 14.08
C ILE A 100 -8.53 10.29 14.77
N ALA A 101 -8.74 8.96 14.75
CA ALA A 101 -9.86 8.35 15.47
C ALA A 101 -9.82 8.67 16.96
N VAL A 102 -8.66 8.55 17.61
CA VAL A 102 -8.50 8.90 19.04
C VAL A 102 -8.75 10.39 19.26
N GLU A 103 -8.18 11.27 18.42
CA GLU A 103 -8.40 12.71 18.50
C GLU A 103 -9.89 13.07 18.39
N MET A 104 -10.58 12.51 17.41
CA MET A 104 -12.01 12.73 17.19
C MET A 104 -12.87 12.23 18.35
N ILE A 105 -12.56 11.05 18.90
CA ILE A 105 -13.24 10.55 20.11
C ILE A 105 -13.07 11.52 21.28
N VAL A 106 -11.85 11.99 21.53
CA VAL A 106 -11.58 12.89 22.65
C VAL A 106 -12.29 14.24 22.49
N LYS A 107 -12.19 14.86 21.31
CA LYS A 107 -12.75 16.18 21.07
C LYS A 107 -14.27 16.16 20.97
N HIS A 108 -14.81 15.24 20.19
CA HIS A 108 -16.21 15.28 19.78
C HIS A 108 -17.10 14.37 20.64
N ALA A 109 -16.67 13.15 20.95
CA ALA A 109 -17.48 12.25 21.76
C ALA A 109 -17.37 12.55 23.28
N LEU A 110 -16.16 12.80 23.80
CA LEU A 110 -15.97 13.00 25.24
C LEU A 110 -16.15 14.45 25.69
N LYS A 111 -15.69 15.42 24.90
CA LYS A 111 -15.83 16.85 25.24
C LYS A 111 -17.08 17.51 24.65
N GLY A 112 -17.77 16.81 23.72
CA GLY A 112 -19.00 17.31 23.12
C GLY A 112 -18.81 18.44 22.11
N GLU A 113 -17.61 18.65 21.58
CA GLU A 113 -17.36 19.61 20.53
C GLU A 113 -18.03 19.15 19.20
N ALA A 114 -18.62 20.07 18.45
CA ALA A 114 -19.20 19.72 17.15
C ALA A 114 -18.10 19.31 16.16
N VAL A 115 -18.36 18.27 15.37
CA VAL A 115 -17.45 17.89 14.25
C VAL A 115 -17.60 18.92 13.14
N PRO A 116 -16.52 19.62 12.73
CA PRO A 116 -16.60 20.55 11.61
C PRO A 116 -16.74 19.78 10.30
N ILE A 117 -17.71 20.16 9.48
CA ILE A 117 -17.84 19.67 8.09
C ILE A 117 -17.01 20.55 7.17
N GLY A 118 -16.30 19.96 6.21
CA GLY A 118 -15.47 20.66 5.24
C GLY A 118 -14.02 20.19 5.20
N ALA A 119 -13.12 21.07 4.79
CA ALA A 119 -11.71 20.77 4.62
C ALA A 119 -11.05 20.31 5.94
N TYR A 120 -10.30 19.22 5.87
CA TYR A 120 -9.41 18.74 6.92
C TYR A 120 -7.97 18.87 6.44
N GLU A 121 -7.12 19.54 7.21
CA GLU A 121 -5.71 19.71 6.86
C GLU A 121 -4.81 19.28 8.02
N ASN A 122 -3.82 18.44 7.73
CA ASN A 122 -2.81 18.03 8.68
C ASN A 122 -1.47 17.74 7.97
N PRO A 123 -0.49 18.66 8.05
CA PRO A 123 0.80 18.53 7.37
C PRO A 123 1.70 17.43 7.95
N LYS A 124 1.31 16.81 9.06
CA LYS A 124 2.01 15.65 9.63
C LYS A 124 2.00 14.47 8.69
N TYR A 125 0.89 14.28 7.96
CA TYR A 125 0.70 13.15 7.05
C TYR A 125 1.11 13.53 5.63
N PHE A 126 1.57 12.57 4.86
CA PHE A 126 1.97 12.82 3.46
C PHE A 126 0.81 13.36 2.60
N TRP A 127 -0.40 12.85 2.82
CA TRP A 127 -1.60 13.27 2.09
C TRP A 127 -2.12 14.67 2.47
N GLU A 128 -1.68 15.26 3.58
CA GLU A 128 -1.91 16.62 4.09
C GLU A 128 -3.37 17.09 4.14
N LYS A 129 -4.18 16.75 3.14
CA LYS A 129 -5.54 17.25 2.96
C LYS A 129 -6.54 16.12 2.79
N GLY A 130 -7.65 16.24 3.53
CA GLY A 130 -8.82 15.39 3.44
C GLY A 130 -10.09 16.24 3.50
N GLU A 131 -11.23 15.61 3.59
CA GLU A 131 -12.51 16.29 3.69
C GLU A 131 -13.42 15.57 4.69
N ILE A 132 -14.06 16.32 5.58
CA ILE A 132 -15.11 15.81 6.46
C ILE A 132 -16.45 16.09 5.80
N VAL A 133 -17.16 15.01 5.49
CA VAL A 133 -18.48 15.08 4.82
C VAL A 133 -19.58 14.50 5.72
N GLU A 134 -20.83 14.87 5.45
CA GLU A 134 -21.97 14.19 6.06
C GLU A 134 -22.08 12.77 5.48
N GLY A 135 -21.83 11.77 6.32
CA GLY A 135 -22.00 10.36 5.97
C GLY A 135 -23.33 9.79 6.45
N ALA A 136 -23.67 8.58 6.06
CA ALA A 136 -24.92 7.91 6.42
C ALA A 136 -25.10 7.71 7.94
N THR A 137 -24.00 7.62 8.68
CA THR A 137 -23.96 7.37 10.14
C THR A 137 -23.42 8.59 10.92
N GLY A 138 -23.22 9.72 10.28
CA GLY A 138 -22.66 10.94 10.83
C GLY A 138 -21.42 11.42 10.09
N PRO A 139 -20.74 12.46 10.59
CA PRO A 139 -19.56 13.04 9.95
C PRO A 139 -18.49 11.97 9.66
N THR A 140 -18.00 11.96 8.44
CA THR A 140 -17.03 10.98 7.93
C THR A 140 -15.84 11.71 7.32
N LEU A 141 -14.62 11.44 7.82
CA LEU A 141 -13.41 11.95 7.21
C LEU A 141 -13.02 11.06 6.00
N ILE A 142 -12.93 11.69 4.85
CA ILE A 142 -12.40 11.08 3.63
C ILE A 142 -10.91 11.41 3.52
N ILE A 143 -10.08 10.41 3.65
CA ILE A 143 -8.64 10.51 3.45
C ILE A 143 -8.34 10.05 2.02
N PRO A 144 -7.63 10.85 1.19
CA PRO A 144 -7.34 10.46 -0.17
C PRO A 144 -6.34 9.31 -0.22
N ALA A 145 -6.62 8.30 -1.06
CA ALA A 145 -5.60 7.37 -1.46
C ALA A 145 -4.61 8.06 -2.42
N PHE A 146 -3.34 7.72 -2.34
CA PHE A 146 -2.31 8.27 -3.22
C PHE A 146 -1.31 7.20 -3.63
N VAL A 147 -0.64 7.45 -4.74
CA VAL A 147 0.41 6.56 -5.26
C VAL A 147 1.73 6.87 -4.56
N ILE A 148 2.38 5.82 -4.08
CA ILE A 148 3.79 5.83 -3.68
C ILE A 148 4.57 5.21 -4.83
N ASP A 149 5.56 5.92 -5.34
CA ASP A 149 6.42 5.51 -6.45
C ASP A 149 7.87 5.96 -6.23
N GLY A 150 8.72 5.78 -7.25
CA GLY A 150 10.14 6.13 -7.16
C GLY A 150 10.43 7.61 -6.89
N GLU A 151 9.47 8.51 -7.14
CA GLU A 151 9.65 9.95 -6.90
C GLU A 151 9.40 10.33 -5.44
N ASN A 152 8.51 9.62 -4.76
CA ASN A 152 8.08 10.01 -3.41
C ASN A 152 8.31 8.96 -2.30
N ALA A 153 8.66 7.71 -2.62
CA ALA A 153 8.82 6.64 -1.63
C ALA A 153 9.85 6.95 -0.51
N GLY A 154 10.70 7.94 -0.70
CA GLY A 154 11.66 8.42 0.31
C GLY A 154 11.10 9.45 1.30
N ASP A 155 9.85 9.90 1.18
CA ASP A 155 9.29 10.92 2.09
C ASP A 155 9.09 10.30 3.49
N PRO A 156 9.67 10.93 4.55
CA PRO A 156 9.60 10.40 5.91
C PRO A 156 8.20 10.45 6.55
N ARG A 157 7.23 11.09 5.90
CA ARG A 157 5.84 11.17 6.36
C ARG A 157 4.99 9.97 5.93
N HIS A 158 5.49 9.10 5.05
CA HIS A 158 4.82 7.84 4.79
C HIS A 158 4.74 7.01 6.07
N TRP A 159 3.59 6.44 6.32
CA TRP A 159 3.37 5.66 7.54
C TRP A 159 4.36 4.50 7.70
N GLY A 160 4.78 3.86 6.60
CA GLY A 160 5.80 2.82 6.62
C GLY A 160 7.17 3.34 7.10
N ALA A 161 7.56 4.57 6.70
CA ALA A 161 8.78 5.21 7.18
C ALA A 161 8.67 5.59 8.67
N VAL A 162 7.51 6.07 9.11
CA VAL A 162 7.23 6.37 10.52
C VAL A 162 7.27 5.09 11.36
N ALA A 163 6.63 4.02 10.89
CA ALA A 163 6.59 2.73 11.58
C ALA A 163 7.99 2.12 11.76
N GLU A 164 8.84 2.21 10.73
CA GLU A 164 10.23 1.75 10.83
C GLU A 164 11.02 2.57 11.84
N LYS A 165 10.97 3.90 11.71
CA LYS A 165 11.79 4.82 12.51
C LYS A 165 11.36 4.87 13.96
N ASP A 166 10.07 5.03 14.23
CA ASP A 166 9.57 5.37 15.56
C ASP A 166 9.12 4.14 16.36
N TRP A 167 8.77 3.04 15.68
CA TRP A 167 8.30 1.81 16.32
C TRP A 167 9.23 0.62 16.09
N GLY A 168 10.27 0.78 15.29
CA GLY A 168 11.23 -0.29 15.02
C GLY A 168 10.61 -1.48 14.26
N ILE A 169 9.56 -1.24 13.47
CA ILE A 169 8.95 -2.28 12.65
C ILE A 169 9.88 -2.55 11.47
N PRO A 170 10.50 -3.76 11.40
CA PRO A 170 11.50 -4.05 10.39
C PRO A 170 10.88 -4.30 9.02
N TYR A 171 11.72 -4.28 7.99
CA TYR A 171 11.39 -4.67 6.60
C TYR A 171 11.17 -6.19 6.40
N THR A 172 10.98 -6.96 7.47
CA THR A 172 10.92 -8.44 7.40
C THR A 172 9.55 -8.99 7.11
#